data_83ab5c008604d4a8ab8209dc5aa5c443
#
_entry.id   83ab5c008604d4a8ab8209dc5aa5c443
#
_cell.length_a   1.000
_cell.length_b   1.000
_cell.length_c   1.000
_cell.angle_alpha   90.00
_cell.angle_beta   90.00
_cell.angle_gamma   90.00
#
_symmetry.space_group_name_H-M   'P 1'
#
loop_
_entity.id
_entity.type
_entity.pdbx_description
1 polymer ?
#
loop_
_entity_poly.entity_id
_entity_poly.type
_entity_poly.pdbx_seq_one_letter_code
_entity_poly.pdbx_strand_id
1 'polypeptide(L)'
;MSRKPEPQLQAMPLDRSILWNPSMPGVEKSEGTSRSPYPIFFQQEAVIALQEHVKASPTQAIFGFLVGDLFRDPDSGVLYSIIDKTLKLSQTIYGDKTEVVVGRLWDRMQEQLAKAHGTLLGWYHSHPGQGGLLTAHDIETTQKFFTDPWHVTMLVAAEAGGVTGKFFRLSPNDDWHKTPLPFYELLQPESIKADGKKRSFITWRNYKAYGPSLKGPKPKPPEPEPEPPAPPPPPPPPPPKAKEK
;
A
#
# COMPACT_ATOMS: atom_id res chain seq x y z
N MET A 1 -11.94 30.51 -8.60
CA MET A 1 -10.88 30.05 -7.68
C MET A 1 -11.52 29.12 -6.66
N SER A 2 -11.21 27.84 -6.68
CA SER A 2 -11.70 26.92 -5.65
C SER A 2 -11.12 27.33 -4.29
N ARG A 3 -11.98 27.46 -3.29
CA ARG A 3 -11.54 27.77 -1.91
C ARG A 3 -10.64 26.63 -1.43
N LYS A 4 -9.47 26.95 -0.89
CA LYS A 4 -8.62 25.92 -0.28
C LYS A 4 -9.41 25.21 0.82
N PRO A 5 -9.37 23.87 0.88
CA PRO A 5 -10.09 23.14 1.91
C PRO A 5 -9.54 23.51 3.29
N GLU A 6 -10.45 23.72 4.23
CA GLU A 6 -10.08 23.97 5.62
C GLU A 6 -9.92 22.64 6.36
N PRO A 7 -8.75 22.35 6.95
CA PRO A 7 -8.53 21.09 7.65
C PRO A 7 -9.43 20.98 8.88
N GLN A 8 -10.09 19.83 9.02
CA GLN A 8 -10.91 19.50 10.18
C GLN A 8 -10.03 19.12 11.38
N LEU A 9 -10.44 19.48 12.60
CA LEU A 9 -9.73 19.05 13.81
C LEU A 9 -10.08 17.60 14.15
N GLN A 10 -9.10 16.71 14.09
CA GLN A 10 -9.26 15.29 14.44
C GLN A 10 -7.90 14.71 14.81
N ALA A 11 -7.86 13.90 15.87
CA ALA A 11 -6.66 13.15 16.24
C ALA A 11 -6.28 12.14 15.16
N MET A 12 -4.98 11.98 14.89
CA MET A 12 -4.50 10.98 13.93
C MET A 12 -4.91 9.57 14.38
N PRO A 13 -5.56 8.77 13.52
CA PRO A 13 -6.08 7.45 13.86
C PRO A 13 -4.97 6.37 13.88
N LEU A 14 -3.91 6.57 14.66
CA LEU A 14 -2.74 5.70 14.70
C LEU A 14 -3.04 4.34 15.33
N ASP A 15 -3.94 4.28 16.30
CA ASP A 15 -4.38 3.07 17.01
C ASP A 15 -4.99 2.04 16.06
N ARG A 16 -5.72 2.49 15.05
CA ARG A 16 -6.35 1.65 14.01
C ARG A 16 -5.63 1.73 12.66
N SER A 17 -4.34 1.97 12.65
CA SER A 17 -3.55 2.06 11.43
C SER A 17 -2.35 1.13 11.45
N ILE A 18 -1.84 0.84 10.27
CA ILE A 18 -0.59 0.12 10.04
C ILE A 18 0.32 1.03 9.23
N LEU A 19 1.51 1.35 9.76
CA LEU A 19 2.50 2.10 9.00
C LEU A 19 3.20 1.19 7.99
N TRP A 20 3.22 1.63 6.74
CA TRP A 20 3.92 0.99 5.64
C TRP A 20 5.10 1.85 5.21
N ASN A 21 6.31 1.32 5.34
CA ASN A 21 7.53 1.97 4.89
C ASN A 21 8.01 1.36 3.57
N PRO A 22 8.53 2.17 2.63
CA PRO A 22 9.16 1.66 1.43
C PRO A 22 10.34 0.74 1.78
N SER A 23 10.42 -0.41 1.10
CA SER A 23 11.56 -1.32 1.21
C SER A 23 12.68 -0.81 0.31
N MET A 24 13.48 0.12 0.80
CA MET A 24 14.66 0.63 0.09
C MET A 24 15.94 0.08 0.73
N PRO A 25 16.95 -0.33 -0.08
CA PRO A 25 18.27 -0.64 0.45
C PRO A 25 18.85 0.57 1.19
N GLY A 26 19.32 0.40 2.42
CA GLY A 26 19.99 1.45 3.20
C GLY A 26 19.08 2.41 3.97
N VAL A 27 17.76 2.29 3.87
CA VAL A 27 16.84 3.02 4.76
C VAL A 27 16.66 2.20 6.04
N GLU A 28 17.46 2.52 7.05
CA GLU A 28 17.29 1.97 8.38
C GLU A 28 15.95 2.39 8.98
N LYS A 29 15.42 1.48 9.79
CA LYS A 29 14.15 1.56 10.51
C LYS A 29 14.00 2.91 11.23
N SER A 30 13.27 3.83 10.66
CA SER A 30 12.84 5.00 11.41
C SER A 30 11.66 4.59 12.28
N GLU A 31 11.88 4.56 13.57
CA GLU A 31 10.83 4.25 14.53
C GLU A 31 9.66 5.23 14.39
N GLY A 32 8.51 4.69 14.03
CA GLY A 32 7.19 5.14 14.43
C GLY A 32 6.59 6.39 13.80
N THR A 33 7.29 7.19 12.98
CA THR A 33 6.68 8.38 12.38
C THR A 33 6.92 8.47 10.88
N SER A 34 5.84 8.70 10.13
CA SER A 34 5.96 9.12 8.74
C SER A 34 6.75 10.44 8.68
N ARG A 35 7.90 10.45 8.01
CA ARG A 35 8.70 11.67 7.79
C ARG A 35 8.06 12.64 6.79
N SER A 36 6.89 12.31 6.28
CA SER A 36 6.15 13.20 5.39
C SER A 36 5.58 14.38 6.16
N PRO A 37 5.72 15.62 5.68
CA PRO A 37 5.11 16.79 6.30
C PRO A 37 3.57 16.72 6.36
N TYR A 38 2.97 15.84 5.53
CA TYR A 38 1.56 15.51 5.52
C TYR A 38 1.43 13.99 5.53
N PRO A 39 1.31 13.33 6.70
CA PRO A 39 1.05 11.90 6.77
C PRO A 39 -0.15 11.50 5.93
N ILE A 40 -0.02 10.39 5.21
CA ILE A 40 -1.03 9.86 4.31
C ILE A 40 -1.70 8.68 5.01
N PHE A 41 -3.01 8.77 5.23
CA PHE A 41 -3.83 7.64 5.66
C PHE A 41 -4.63 7.16 4.45
N PHE A 42 -4.52 5.87 4.14
CA PHE A 42 -5.21 5.24 3.02
C PHE A 42 -6.21 4.23 3.56
N GLN A 43 -7.48 4.57 3.48
CA GLN A 43 -8.56 3.75 4.02
C GLN A 43 -8.70 2.45 3.25
N GLN A 44 -8.94 1.34 3.96
CA GLN A 44 -8.98 0.01 3.35
C GLN A 44 -9.98 -0.13 2.20
N GLU A 45 -11.13 0.52 2.27
CA GLU A 45 -12.11 0.52 1.16
C GLU A 45 -11.53 1.13 -0.11
N ALA A 46 -10.81 2.24 0.00
CA ALA A 46 -10.16 2.88 -1.12
C ALA A 46 -8.98 2.04 -1.66
N VAL A 47 -8.24 1.36 -0.77
CA VAL A 47 -7.20 0.39 -1.16
C VAL A 47 -7.80 -0.76 -1.97
N ILE A 48 -8.89 -1.36 -1.50
CA ILE A 48 -9.58 -2.46 -2.18
C ILE A 48 -10.08 -2.01 -3.56
N ALA A 49 -10.78 -0.87 -3.61
CA ALA A 49 -11.32 -0.32 -4.85
C ALA A 49 -10.23 -0.04 -5.89
N LEU A 50 -9.06 0.46 -5.45
CA LEU A 50 -7.91 0.67 -6.32
C LEU A 50 -7.34 -0.66 -6.82
N GLN A 51 -7.14 -1.63 -5.95
CA GLN A 51 -6.59 -2.94 -6.33
C GLN A 51 -7.53 -3.68 -7.31
N GLU A 52 -8.84 -3.56 -7.14
CA GLU A 52 -9.83 -4.10 -8.07
C GLU A 52 -9.74 -3.41 -9.43
N HIS A 53 -9.56 -2.10 -9.46
CA HIS A 53 -9.38 -1.36 -10.73
C HIS A 53 -8.12 -1.82 -11.46
N VAL A 54 -7.00 -2.00 -10.77
CA VAL A 54 -5.75 -2.54 -11.35
C VAL A 54 -5.96 -3.96 -11.88
N LYS A 55 -6.61 -4.83 -11.11
CA LYS A 55 -6.87 -6.23 -11.50
C LYS A 55 -7.80 -6.34 -12.72
N ALA A 56 -8.76 -5.43 -12.84
CA ALA A 56 -9.69 -5.41 -13.97
C ALA A 56 -9.02 -5.01 -15.30
N SER A 57 -7.84 -4.39 -15.24
CA SER A 57 -7.13 -3.88 -16.44
C SER A 57 -5.64 -4.21 -16.38
N PRO A 58 -5.25 -5.50 -16.39
CA PRO A 58 -3.87 -5.91 -16.11
C PRO A 58 -2.88 -5.52 -17.22
N THR A 59 -3.37 -5.30 -18.45
CA THR A 59 -2.57 -4.98 -19.64
C THR A 59 -2.73 -3.55 -20.11
N GLN A 60 -3.59 -2.77 -19.47
CA GLN A 60 -3.88 -1.39 -19.86
C GLN A 60 -3.49 -0.43 -18.75
N ALA A 61 -2.92 0.71 -19.12
CA ALA A 61 -2.69 1.77 -18.16
C ALA A 61 -4.03 2.30 -17.67
N ILE A 62 -4.22 2.29 -16.37
CA ILE A 62 -5.40 2.86 -15.71
C ILE A 62 -5.03 4.15 -15.03
N PHE A 63 -6.05 4.96 -14.80
CA PHE A 63 -5.93 6.26 -14.19
C PHE A 63 -7.14 6.54 -13.28
N GLY A 64 -6.94 7.33 -12.23
CA GLY A 64 -8.00 7.79 -11.35
C GLY A 64 -7.54 8.84 -10.37
N PHE A 65 -8.48 9.39 -9.62
CA PHE A 65 -8.21 10.39 -8.60
C PHE A 65 -8.33 9.80 -7.21
N LEU A 66 -7.51 10.34 -6.29
CA LEU A 66 -7.56 10.07 -4.87
C LEU A 66 -8.32 11.20 -4.19
N VAL A 67 -9.37 10.85 -3.48
CA VAL A 67 -10.29 11.79 -2.85
C VAL A 67 -10.42 11.47 -1.37
N GLY A 68 -10.70 12.49 -0.57
CA GLY A 68 -10.88 12.37 0.86
C GLY A 68 -10.86 13.72 1.55
N ASP A 69 -10.32 13.79 2.76
CA ASP A 69 -10.32 15.01 3.55
C ASP A 69 -8.96 15.31 4.18
N LEU A 70 -8.79 16.58 4.53
CA LEU A 70 -7.64 17.09 5.26
C LEU A 70 -8.01 17.31 6.73
N PHE A 71 -7.07 16.94 7.59
CA PHE A 71 -7.22 17.04 9.02
C PHE A 71 -6.01 17.72 9.65
N ARG A 72 -6.24 18.25 10.84
CA ARG A 72 -5.19 18.73 11.74
C ARG A 72 -5.31 17.98 13.06
N ASP A 73 -4.24 17.35 13.44
CA ASP A 73 -4.15 16.70 14.75
C ASP A 73 -4.14 17.77 15.85
N PRO A 74 -5.08 17.72 16.82
CA PRO A 74 -5.21 18.76 17.83
C PRO A 74 -4.02 18.83 18.79
N ASP A 75 -3.34 17.69 19.04
CA ASP A 75 -2.25 17.63 20.01
C ASP A 75 -0.92 18.08 19.42
N SER A 76 -0.60 17.66 18.21
CA SER A 76 0.67 17.98 17.55
C SER A 76 0.58 19.15 16.56
N GLY A 77 -0.61 19.54 16.13
CA GLY A 77 -0.84 20.53 15.07
C GLY A 77 -0.48 20.03 13.65
N VAL A 78 -0.06 18.77 13.51
CA VAL A 78 0.35 18.18 12.24
C VAL A 78 -0.84 18.05 11.30
N LEU A 79 -0.67 18.52 10.06
CA LEU A 79 -1.65 18.33 8.99
C LEU A 79 -1.47 16.94 8.39
N TYR A 80 -2.58 16.24 8.15
CA TYR A 80 -2.57 14.93 7.50
C TYR A 80 -3.77 14.76 6.57
N SER A 81 -3.72 13.77 5.70
CA SER A 81 -4.79 13.45 4.75
C SER A 81 -5.33 12.03 4.98
N ILE A 82 -6.64 11.87 4.84
CA ILE A 82 -7.28 10.55 4.77
C ILE A 82 -7.85 10.38 3.36
N ILE A 83 -7.30 9.45 2.60
CA ILE A 83 -7.83 9.03 1.31
C ILE A 83 -8.91 7.98 1.59
N ASP A 84 -10.17 8.32 1.38
CA ASP A 84 -11.31 7.46 1.65
C ASP A 84 -11.98 6.91 0.39
N LYS A 85 -11.73 7.53 -0.78
CA LYS A 85 -12.32 7.17 -2.08
C LYS A 85 -11.31 7.20 -3.20
N THR A 86 -11.60 6.40 -4.23
CA THR A 86 -10.95 6.48 -5.54
C THR A 86 -12.01 6.74 -6.61
N LEU A 87 -11.76 7.74 -7.45
CA LEU A 87 -12.59 8.00 -8.62
C LEU A 87 -11.92 7.38 -9.83
N LYS A 88 -12.47 6.26 -10.30
CA LYS A 88 -11.98 5.55 -11.49
C LYS A 88 -12.29 6.34 -12.74
N LEU A 89 -11.36 6.41 -13.67
CA LEU A 89 -11.60 6.93 -15.01
C LEU A 89 -11.70 5.76 -15.97
N SER A 90 -12.81 5.72 -16.71
CA SER A 90 -13.14 4.62 -17.62
C SER A 90 -12.36 4.68 -18.94
N GLN A 91 -11.57 5.72 -19.16
CA GLN A 91 -10.81 5.90 -20.40
C GLN A 91 -9.41 5.30 -20.25
N THR A 92 -9.16 4.33 -21.09
CA THR A 92 -7.82 3.81 -21.32
C THR A 92 -7.01 4.87 -22.04
N ILE A 93 -5.84 5.21 -21.51
CA ILE A 93 -4.92 6.16 -22.13
C ILE A 93 -4.19 5.40 -23.24
N TYR A 94 -4.74 5.43 -24.44
CA TYR A 94 -4.06 4.94 -25.64
C TYR A 94 -3.43 6.11 -26.36
N GLY A 95 -2.10 6.15 -26.39
CA GLY A 95 -1.32 7.05 -27.24
C GLY A 95 -1.34 8.54 -26.87
N ASP A 96 -2.21 8.96 -25.98
CA ASP A 96 -2.22 10.34 -25.47
C ASP A 96 -1.30 10.48 -24.25
N LYS A 97 -0.64 11.61 -24.17
CA LYS A 97 0.15 11.96 -22.98
C LYS A 97 -0.77 12.11 -21.77
N THR A 98 -0.32 11.65 -20.59
CA THR A 98 -1.12 11.66 -19.34
C THR A 98 -1.64 13.07 -19.02
N GLU A 99 -0.82 14.11 -19.19
CA GLU A 99 -1.22 15.50 -18.90
C GLU A 99 -2.35 16.01 -19.83
N VAL A 100 -2.44 15.51 -21.06
CA VAL A 100 -3.54 15.86 -21.99
C VAL A 100 -4.84 15.22 -21.52
N VAL A 101 -4.79 13.97 -21.09
CA VAL A 101 -5.97 13.26 -20.58
C VAL A 101 -6.45 13.91 -19.28
N VAL A 102 -5.55 14.20 -18.35
CA VAL A 102 -5.89 14.90 -17.11
C VAL A 102 -6.48 16.26 -17.39
N GLY A 103 -5.89 17.04 -18.31
CA GLY A 103 -6.40 18.36 -18.66
C GLY A 103 -7.83 18.35 -19.23
N ARG A 104 -8.17 17.36 -20.06
CA ARG A 104 -9.53 17.19 -20.60
C ARG A 104 -10.57 16.82 -19.53
N LEU A 105 -10.14 16.14 -18.49
CA LEU A 105 -11.02 15.65 -17.43
C LEU A 105 -11.06 16.56 -16.21
N TRP A 106 -10.17 17.54 -16.15
CA TRP A 106 -9.98 18.39 -14.97
C TRP A 106 -11.24 19.12 -14.54
N ASP A 107 -11.89 19.80 -15.47
CA ASP A 107 -13.11 20.56 -15.17
C ASP A 107 -14.25 19.65 -14.70
N ARG A 108 -14.43 18.53 -15.42
CA ARG A 108 -15.43 17.52 -15.05
C ARG A 108 -15.18 16.92 -13.67
N MET A 109 -13.91 16.66 -13.33
CA MET A 109 -13.53 16.18 -12.01
C MET A 109 -13.84 17.23 -10.95
N GLN A 110 -13.51 18.50 -11.18
CA GLN A 110 -13.82 19.59 -10.24
C GLN A 110 -15.32 19.70 -9.98
N GLU A 111 -16.14 19.55 -10.99
CA GLU A 111 -17.61 19.50 -10.84
C GLU A 111 -18.07 18.30 -9.99
N GLN A 112 -17.46 17.14 -10.18
CA GLN A 112 -17.78 15.94 -9.40
C GLN A 112 -17.36 16.08 -7.94
N LEU A 113 -16.17 16.64 -7.68
CA LEU A 113 -15.69 16.92 -6.32
C LEU A 113 -16.57 17.92 -5.60
N ALA A 114 -17.01 18.97 -6.29
CA ALA A 114 -17.92 19.97 -5.71
C ALA A 114 -19.27 19.37 -5.28
N LYS A 115 -19.74 18.33 -5.99
CA LYS A 115 -20.97 17.60 -5.66
C LYS A 115 -20.78 16.53 -4.59
N ALA A 116 -19.59 15.93 -4.53
CA ALA A 116 -19.30 14.74 -3.71
C ALA A 116 -18.83 15.06 -2.29
N HIS A 117 -18.74 16.32 -1.89
CA HIS A 117 -18.18 16.71 -0.59
C HIS A 117 -16.84 16.01 -0.29
N GLY A 118 -15.86 16.27 -1.10
CA GLY A 118 -14.52 15.70 -0.91
C GLY A 118 -13.44 16.63 -1.46
N THR A 119 -12.25 16.48 -0.93
CA THR A 119 -11.05 17.19 -1.38
C THR A 119 -10.27 16.31 -2.34
N LEU A 120 -9.77 16.87 -3.44
CA LEU A 120 -8.79 16.22 -4.28
C LEU A 120 -7.48 16.09 -3.49
N LEU A 121 -7.06 14.86 -3.23
CA LEU A 121 -5.82 14.55 -2.52
C LEU A 121 -4.70 14.10 -3.44
N GLY A 122 -5.02 13.81 -4.71
CA GLY A 122 -4.04 13.40 -5.70
C GLY A 122 -4.61 12.52 -6.78
N TRP A 123 -3.75 11.77 -7.41
CA TRP A 123 -4.10 10.87 -8.50
C TRP A 123 -3.31 9.57 -8.43
N TYR A 124 -3.83 8.54 -9.09
CA TYR A 124 -3.15 7.26 -9.26
C TYR A 124 -3.19 6.79 -10.71
N HIS A 125 -2.18 6.03 -11.09
CA HIS A 125 -2.11 5.39 -12.40
C HIS A 125 -1.33 4.09 -12.32
N SER A 126 -1.41 3.28 -13.38
CA SER A 126 -0.64 2.05 -13.49
C SER A 126 0.22 2.05 -14.73
N HIS A 127 1.37 1.36 -14.63
CA HIS A 127 2.28 1.09 -15.75
C HIS A 127 2.35 -0.43 -16.00
N PRO A 128 1.49 -1.00 -16.86
CA PRO A 128 1.56 -2.41 -17.21
C PRO A 128 2.85 -2.72 -17.99
N GLY A 129 3.66 -3.65 -17.49
CA GLY A 129 4.90 -4.07 -18.15
C GLY A 129 6.05 -3.06 -18.17
N GLN A 130 5.85 -1.89 -17.60
CA GLN A 130 6.90 -0.89 -17.40
C GLN A 130 7.22 -0.81 -15.92
N GLY A 131 8.47 -0.77 -15.53
CA GLY A 131 8.87 -0.77 -14.12
C GLY A 131 8.21 0.33 -13.27
N GLY A 132 8.34 0.21 -11.96
CA GLY A 132 7.70 1.11 -10.98
C GLY A 132 8.38 2.49 -10.84
N LEU A 133 8.69 3.18 -11.94
CA LEU A 133 9.23 4.53 -11.96
C LEU A 133 8.23 5.48 -12.64
N LEU A 134 8.15 6.72 -12.15
CA LEU A 134 7.40 7.78 -12.81
C LEU A 134 8.09 8.16 -14.12
N THR A 135 7.30 8.28 -15.18
CA THR A 135 7.75 8.78 -16.48
C THR A 135 7.84 10.31 -16.47
N ALA A 136 8.47 10.88 -17.48
CA ALA A 136 8.48 12.34 -17.67
C ALA A 136 7.06 12.93 -17.73
N HIS A 137 6.12 12.23 -18.38
CA HIS A 137 4.73 12.66 -18.48
C HIS A 137 3.99 12.62 -17.13
N ASP A 138 4.31 11.68 -16.25
CA ASP A 138 3.74 11.63 -14.90
C ASP A 138 4.25 12.79 -14.05
N ILE A 139 5.54 13.11 -14.19
CA ILE A 139 6.16 14.24 -13.52
C ILE A 139 5.54 15.56 -13.98
N GLU A 140 5.43 15.77 -15.31
CA GLU A 140 4.78 16.94 -15.90
C GLU A 140 3.32 17.06 -15.44
N THR A 141 2.57 15.95 -15.41
CA THR A 141 1.19 15.91 -14.91
C THR A 141 1.11 16.35 -13.46
N THR A 142 1.96 15.82 -12.62
CA THR A 142 2.00 16.17 -11.19
C THR A 142 2.34 17.66 -11.01
N GLN A 143 3.35 18.16 -11.70
CA GLN A 143 3.78 19.55 -11.62
C GLN A 143 2.73 20.54 -12.14
N LYS A 144 1.89 20.12 -13.08
CA LYS A 144 0.87 20.97 -13.68
C LYS A 144 -0.45 21.01 -12.91
N PHE A 145 -0.89 19.87 -12.39
CA PHE A 145 -2.25 19.72 -11.85
C PHE A 145 -2.30 19.43 -10.34
N PHE A 146 -1.22 18.91 -9.74
CA PHE A 146 -1.22 18.44 -8.36
C PHE A 146 -0.17 19.17 -7.53
N THR A 147 -0.31 20.50 -7.46
CA THR A 147 0.69 21.41 -6.86
C THR A 147 0.43 21.78 -5.42
N ASP A 148 -0.73 21.45 -4.87
CA ASP A 148 -1.00 21.70 -3.46
C ASP A 148 -0.12 20.79 -2.57
N PRO A 149 0.31 21.28 -1.39
CA PRO A 149 1.28 20.56 -0.56
C PRO A 149 0.79 19.22 -0.01
N TRP A 150 -0.51 18.97 -0.02
CA TRP A 150 -1.12 17.69 0.36
C TRP A 150 -1.30 16.73 -0.80
N HIS A 151 -1.19 17.18 -2.06
CA HIS A 151 -1.35 16.32 -3.21
C HIS A 151 -0.30 15.21 -3.27
N VAL A 152 -0.74 14.03 -3.65
CA VAL A 152 0.11 12.87 -3.86
C VAL A 152 -0.12 12.24 -5.23
N THR A 153 0.94 11.68 -5.79
CA THR A 153 0.91 10.83 -6.97
C THR A 153 1.14 9.39 -6.53
N MET A 154 0.28 8.49 -6.95
CA MET A 154 0.42 7.07 -6.64
C MET A 154 0.62 6.28 -7.93
N LEU A 155 1.75 5.60 -8.03
CA LEU A 155 2.06 4.66 -9.10
C LEU A 155 1.81 3.23 -8.62
N VAL A 156 1.06 2.46 -9.40
CA VAL A 156 0.88 1.03 -9.18
C VAL A 156 1.41 0.27 -10.40
N ALA A 157 2.32 -0.66 -10.18
CA ALA A 157 2.91 -1.44 -11.25
C ALA A 157 2.78 -2.94 -10.97
N ALA A 158 2.35 -3.69 -11.99
CA ALA A 158 2.44 -5.14 -11.98
C ALA A 158 3.83 -5.53 -12.53
N GLU A 159 4.65 -6.14 -11.71
CA GLU A 159 6.01 -6.56 -12.05
C GLU A 159 6.14 -8.09 -11.94
N ALA A 160 7.24 -8.64 -12.50
CA ALA A 160 7.56 -10.06 -12.41
C ALA A 160 7.76 -10.50 -10.96
N GLY A 161 6.91 -10.79 -10.17
CA GLY A 161 7.01 -11.15 -8.73
C GLY A 161 5.97 -10.47 -7.86
N GLY A 162 5.03 -9.73 -8.45
CA GLY A 162 3.89 -9.17 -7.76
C GLY A 162 3.67 -7.68 -8.01
N VAL A 163 2.67 -7.14 -7.35
CA VAL A 163 2.30 -5.73 -7.47
C VAL A 163 3.20 -4.87 -6.59
N THR A 164 3.62 -3.73 -7.11
CA THR A 164 4.25 -2.66 -6.35
C THR A 164 3.35 -1.43 -6.35
N GLY A 165 3.35 -0.70 -5.24
CA GLY A 165 2.69 0.60 -5.15
C GLY A 165 3.69 1.62 -4.61
N LYS A 166 3.61 2.88 -5.04
CA LYS A 166 4.49 3.95 -4.57
C LYS A 166 3.73 5.26 -4.48
N PHE A 167 3.82 5.90 -3.32
CA PHE A 167 3.35 7.28 -3.16
C PHE A 167 4.50 8.25 -3.34
N PHE A 168 4.24 9.33 -4.06
CA PHE A 168 5.16 10.44 -4.25
C PHE A 168 4.45 11.76 -3.94
N ARG A 169 5.21 12.78 -3.60
CA ARG A 169 4.71 14.14 -3.41
C ARG A 169 5.67 15.14 -4.01
N LEU A 170 5.13 16.08 -4.79
CA LEU A 170 5.90 17.19 -5.30
C LEU A 170 6.56 17.94 -4.15
N SER A 171 7.85 18.17 -4.24
CA SER A 171 8.61 18.97 -3.30
C SER A 171 9.64 19.81 -4.05
N PRO A 172 10.22 20.84 -3.42
CA PRO A 172 11.29 21.64 -4.03
C PRO A 172 12.56 20.85 -4.38
N ASN A 173 12.70 19.65 -3.84
CA ASN A 173 13.79 18.75 -4.19
C ASN A 173 13.50 18.07 -5.53
N ASP A 174 14.40 18.20 -6.50
CA ASP A 174 14.26 17.62 -7.84
C ASP A 174 14.11 16.08 -7.84
N ASP A 175 14.58 15.41 -6.80
CA ASP A 175 14.51 13.96 -6.67
C ASP A 175 13.21 13.42 -6.00
N TRP A 176 12.20 14.26 -5.79
CA TRP A 176 10.94 13.86 -5.16
C TRP A 176 10.30 12.63 -5.83
N HIS A 177 10.42 12.52 -7.14
CA HIS A 177 9.88 11.42 -7.96
C HIS A 177 10.65 10.10 -7.82
N LYS A 178 11.80 10.10 -7.15
CA LYS A 178 12.64 8.92 -6.88
C LYS A 178 12.46 8.38 -5.47
N THR A 179 11.86 9.18 -4.57
CA THR A 179 11.76 8.84 -3.15
C THR A 179 10.32 8.54 -2.78
N PRO A 180 9.92 7.25 -2.74
CA PRO A 180 8.57 6.87 -2.32
C PRO A 180 8.34 7.22 -0.85
N LEU A 181 7.12 7.65 -0.54
CA LEU A 181 6.69 8.06 0.79
C LEU A 181 6.14 6.88 1.59
N PRO A 182 6.34 6.85 2.91
CA PRO A 182 5.57 6.00 3.80
C PRO A 182 4.12 6.45 3.86
N PHE A 183 3.22 5.52 4.20
CA PHE A 183 1.81 5.80 4.40
C PHE A 183 1.23 4.90 5.48
N TYR A 184 0.09 5.28 6.02
CA TYR A 184 -0.69 4.49 6.95
C TYR A 184 -1.88 3.84 6.22
N GLU A 185 -2.01 2.52 6.34
CA GLU A 185 -3.26 1.83 6.00
C GLU A 185 -4.22 2.04 7.16
N LEU A 186 -5.32 2.74 6.92
CA LEU A 186 -6.37 2.97 7.89
C LEU A 186 -7.35 1.80 7.87
N LEU A 187 -7.39 1.06 8.97
CA LEU A 187 -8.13 -0.18 9.09
C LEU A 187 -9.62 0.06 9.34
N GLN A 188 -10.43 -0.78 8.71
CA GLN A 188 -11.83 -0.94 9.10
C GLN A 188 -11.94 -1.63 10.46
N PRO A 189 -12.98 -1.38 11.25
CA PRO A 189 -13.18 -2.02 12.56
C PRO A 189 -13.08 -3.55 12.51
N GLU A 190 -13.62 -4.17 11.46
CA GLU A 190 -13.65 -5.62 11.24
C GLU A 190 -12.26 -6.22 10.96
N SER A 191 -11.32 -5.36 10.58
CA SER A 191 -9.92 -5.74 10.36
C SER A 191 -9.08 -5.74 11.63
N ILE A 192 -9.66 -5.33 12.75
CA ILE A 192 -9.02 -5.35 14.07
C ILE A 192 -9.73 -6.42 14.91
N LYS A 193 -9.04 -7.52 15.20
CA LYS A 193 -9.57 -8.61 16.02
C LYS A 193 -9.58 -8.24 17.50
N ALA A 194 -10.41 -8.93 18.27
CA ALA A 194 -10.51 -8.74 19.73
C ALA A 194 -9.17 -8.94 20.46
N ASP A 195 -8.26 -9.74 19.92
CA ASP A 195 -6.90 -9.95 20.44
C ASP A 195 -5.90 -8.87 19.97
N GLY A 196 -6.37 -7.80 19.34
CA GLY A 196 -5.55 -6.69 18.84
C GLY A 196 -4.81 -6.99 17.53
N LYS A 197 -4.95 -8.18 16.94
CA LYS A 197 -4.34 -8.50 15.65
C LYS A 197 -5.00 -7.71 14.53
N LYS A 198 -4.20 -7.11 13.68
CA LYS A 198 -4.62 -6.27 12.56
C LYS A 198 -4.51 -7.04 11.24
N ARG A 199 -5.56 -7.00 10.43
CA ARG A 199 -5.59 -7.59 9.09
C ARG A 199 -5.40 -6.50 8.03
N SER A 200 -4.31 -6.60 7.26
CA SER A 200 -4.06 -5.71 6.13
C SER A 200 -4.61 -6.26 4.82
N PHE A 201 -4.95 -5.36 3.89
CA PHE A 201 -5.23 -5.67 2.49
C PHE A 201 -4.09 -5.25 1.55
N ILE A 202 -3.04 -4.59 2.06
CA ILE A 202 -1.86 -4.22 1.27
C ILE A 202 -1.05 -5.49 0.94
N THR A 203 -0.85 -5.73 -0.35
CA THR A 203 -0.06 -6.86 -0.88
C THR A 203 1.18 -6.41 -1.66
N TRP A 204 1.53 -5.12 -1.58
CA TRP A 204 2.66 -4.57 -2.32
C TRP A 204 3.99 -5.03 -1.76
N ARG A 205 4.79 -5.63 -2.63
CA ARG A 205 6.06 -6.25 -2.22
C ARG A 205 7.16 -5.25 -1.86
N ASN A 206 7.04 -4.02 -2.32
CA ASN A 206 8.02 -2.94 -2.09
C ASN A 206 7.74 -2.13 -0.82
N TYR A 207 6.76 -2.53 -0.02
CA TYR A 207 6.50 -1.96 1.28
C TYR A 207 6.57 -3.03 2.38
N LYS A 208 7.03 -2.61 3.55
CA LYS A 208 7.03 -3.45 4.75
C LYS A 208 6.18 -2.77 5.82
N ALA A 209 5.31 -3.58 6.45
CA ALA A 209 4.55 -3.12 7.59
C ALA A 209 5.49 -2.84 8.77
N TYR A 210 5.27 -1.72 9.41
CA TYR A 210 5.95 -1.35 10.63
C TYR A 210 4.99 -1.53 11.81
N GLY A 211 5.32 -2.44 12.73
CA GLY A 211 4.47 -2.73 13.88
C GLY A 211 4.42 -4.21 14.21
N PRO A 212 3.60 -4.62 15.18
CA PRO A 212 3.46 -6.03 15.56
C PRO A 212 3.10 -6.87 14.33
N SER A 213 3.72 -8.03 14.23
CA SER A 213 3.60 -8.94 13.10
C SER A 213 2.14 -9.15 12.70
N LEU A 214 1.79 -8.77 11.46
CA LEU A 214 0.46 -8.98 10.88
C LEU A 214 0.19 -10.46 10.54
N LYS A 215 1.25 -11.25 10.49
CA LYS A 215 1.19 -12.71 10.34
C LYS A 215 1.27 -13.28 11.74
N GLY A 216 0.22 -13.96 12.18
CA GLY A 216 0.31 -14.84 13.33
C GLY A 216 1.55 -15.74 13.23
N PRO A 217 2.06 -16.27 14.32
CA PRO A 217 3.19 -17.19 14.28
C PRO A 217 2.87 -18.25 13.20
N LYS A 218 3.84 -18.48 12.32
CA LYS A 218 3.71 -19.60 11.37
C LYS A 218 3.34 -20.84 12.20
N PRO A 219 2.33 -21.63 11.79
CA PRO A 219 2.07 -22.89 12.45
C PRO A 219 3.44 -23.61 12.58
N LYS A 220 3.79 -23.99 13.78
CA LYS A 220 4.95 -24.86 13.96
C LYS A 220 4.80 -26.02 12.98
N PRO A 221 5.83 -26.38 12.23
CA PRO A 221 5.81 -27.63 11.48
C PRO A 221 5.30 -28.71 12.45
N PRO A 222 4.42 -29.60 12.01
CA PRO A 222 3.97 -30.70 12.85
C PRO A 222 5.23 -31.33 13.45
N GLU A 223 5.23 -31.46 14.76
CA GLU A 223 6.28 -32.14 15.48
C GLU A 223 6.43 -33.52 14.82
N PRO A 224 7.63 -33.94 14.42
CA PRO A 224 7.79 -35.21 13.76
C PRO A 224 7.14 -36.28 14.63
N GLU A 225 6.24 -37.05 14.06
CA GLU A 225 5.64 -38.19 14.76
C GLU A 225 6.77 -38.99 15.39
N PRO A 226 6.62 -39.41 16.66
CA PRO A 226 7.65 -40.23 17.31
C PRO A 226 7.92 -41.42 16.43
N GLU A 227 9.17 -41.62 16.09
CA GLU A 227 9.59 -42.79 15.28
C GLU A 227 9.01 -44.06 15.93
N PRO A 228 8.41 -44.95 15.16
CA PRO A 228 7.92 -46.21 15.68
C PRO A 228 9.06 -46.93 16.41
N PRO A 229 8.79 -47.54 17.57
CA PRO A 229 9.81 -48.21 18.34
C PRO A 229 10.57 -49.20 17.48
N ALA A 230 11.88 -49.15 17.56
CA ALA A 230 12.74 -50.05 16.77
C ALA A 230 12.29 -51.52 16.97
N PRO A 231 12.23 -52.31 15.91
CA PRO A 231 11.86 -53.72 16.02
C PRO A 231 12.77 -54.43 17.02
N PRO A 232 12.22 -55.35 17.83
CA PRO A 232 13.00 -56.07 18.82
C PRO A 232 14.18 -56.83 18.13
N PRO A 233 15.34 -56.89 18.77
CA PRO A 233 16.49 -57.57 18.20
C PRO A 233 16.13 -59.04 17.91
N PRO A 234 16.67 -59.60 16.83
CA PRO A 234 16.41 -61.00 16.46
C PRO A 234 16.85 -61.93 17.61
N PRO A 235 16.13 -63.02 17.83
CA PRO A 235 16.49 -63.98 18.86
C PRO A 235 17.90 -64.56 18.62
N PRO A 236 18.65 -64.83 19.68
CA PRO A 236 19.99 -65.40 19.55
C PRO A 236 19.95 -66.75 18.80
N PRO A 237 20.94 -67.06 18.00
CA PRO A 237 21.01 -68.33 17.26
C PRO A 237 21.03 -69.51 18.25
N PRO A 238 20.37 -70.62 17.90
CA PRO A 238 20.34 -71.84 18.73
C PRO A 238 21.76 -72.40 18.93
N PRO A 239 22.02 -72.93 20.14
CA PRO A 239 23.35 -73.51 20.46
C PRO A 239 23.70 -74.68 19.47
N PRO A 240 24.96 -74.80 19.13
CA PRO A 240 25.40 -75.91 18.26
C PRO A 240 25.08 -77.23 18.87
N LYS A 241 24.47 -78.13 18.10
CA LYS A 241 24.19 -79.53 18.49
C LYS A 241 25.51 -80.24 18.81
N ALA A 242 25.60 -80.76 20.02
CA ALA A 242 26.71 -81.58 20.45
C ALA A 242 26.87 -82.83 19.50
N LYS A 243 28.03 -83.00 18.95
CA LYS A 243 28.34 -84.18 18.15
C LYS A 243 28.48 -85.38 19.14
N GLU A 244 27.48 -86.21 19.08
CA GLU A 244 27.67 -87.57 19.73
C GLU A 244 28.79 -88.33 19.01
N LYS A 245 29.63 -88.88 19.85
CA LYS A 245 30.69 -89.82 19.43
C LYS A 245 30.11 -91.23 19.28
#